data_6542f3eecf5cba6be048ce61d513da9e
#
_entry.id   6542f3eecf5cba6be048ce61d513da9e
#
_cell.length_a   1.000
_cell.length_b   1.000
_cell.length_c   1.000
_cell.angle_alpha   90.00
_cell.angle_beta   90.00
_cell.angle_gamma   90.00
#
_symmetry.space_group_name_H-M   'P 1'
#
loop_
_entity.id
_entity.type
_entity.pdbx_description
1 polymer ?
#
loop_
_entity_poly.entity_id
_entity_poly.type
_entity_poly.pdbx_seq_one_letter_code
_entity_poly.pdbx_strand_id
1 'polypeptide(L)'
;MFRHNRALLALSLVVVMLAGVSAALAQEPAAQSAAPKAVWINPVKGSADIQYLRPVSKREKDMIVTTIQVKNVSTGPIARLTIEEFWYDKAGNPVTGDKQFLKKPLMQGETATIVLNTPTNPKMDRNSYKFSHQNGDIKPKVVTKF
;
A
#
# COMPACT_ATOMS: atom_id res chain seq x y z
N MET A 1 28.01 63.06 -15.89
CA MET A 1 27.20 64.03 -16.65
C MET A 1 25.79 63.90 -16.17
N PHE A 2 25.40 64.67 -15.18
CA PHE A 2 24.35 65.68 -15.10
C PHE A 2 23.05 65.30 -15.85
N ARG A 3 21.82 65.30 -15.28
CA ARG A 3 21.18 66.38 -14.51
C ARG A 3 19.92 65.90 -13.82
N HIS A 4 19.72 66.41 -12.64
CA HIS A 4 18.48 66.52 -11.84
C HIS A 4 17.30 67.10 -12.66
N ASN A 5 16.07 66.71 -12.29
CA ASN A 5 15.01 67.70 -12.16
C ASN A 5 13.95 67.24 -11.13
N ARG A 6 13.82 68.05 -10.12
CA ARG A 6 12.76 68.12 -9.11
C ARG A 6 11.59 68.89 -9.72
N ALA A 7 10.38 68.47 -9.42
CA ALA A 7 9.27 69.41 -9.32
C ALA A 7 8.23 68.87 -8.33
N LEU A 8 7.98 69.68 -7.38
CA LEU A 8 7.04 69.66 -6.24
C LEU A 8 5.63 70.08 -6.66
N LEU A 9 4.68 69.86 -5.69
CA LEU A 9 3.36 70.48 -5.49
C LEU A 9 2.16 69.72 -6.19
N ALA A 10 1.02 69.50 -5.58
CA ALA A 10 0.32 70.07 -4.44
C ALA A 10 -0.77 69.15 -3.89
N LEU A 11 -0.91 69.20 -2.64
CA LEU A 11 -2.02 69.12 -1.70
C LEU A 11 -3.44 69.17 -2.31
N SER A 12 -4.27 68.16 -2.04
CA SER A 12 -5.72 68.28 -1.90
C SER A 12 -6.29 67.24 -0.95
N LEU A 13 -6.63 67.69 0.20
CA LEU A 13 -7.32 66.97 1.29
C LEU A 13 -8.82 66.91 0.94
N VAL A 14 -9.35 65.71 0.69
CA VAL A 14 -10.80 65.46 0.71
C VAL A 14 -11.07 64.35 1.71
N VAL A 15 -11.54 64.78 2.88
CA VAL A 15 -12.12 63.91 3.91
C VAL A 15 -13.53 63.57 3.47
N VAL A 16 -13.77 62.33 3.09
CA VAL A 16 -15.13 61.75 2.96
C VAL A 16 -15.28 60.69 4.05
N MET A 17 -15.99 61.09 5.11
CA MET A 17 -16.52 60.14 6.08
C MET A 17 -17.63 59.33 5.40
N LEU A 18 -17.39 58.07 5.10
CA LEU A 18 -18.43 57.05 4.85
C LEU A 18 -18.44 56.07 6.00
N ALA A 19 -19.57 56.06 6.71
CA ALA A 19 -19.91 55.08 7.73
C ALA A 19 -19.86 53.66 7.12
N GLY A 20 -18.84 52.89 7.53
CA GLY A 20 -18.74 51.48 7.16
C GLY A 20 -19.73 50.65 7.97
N VAL A 21 -20.74 50.10 7.29
CA VAL A 21 -21.56 49.02 7.82
C VAL A 21 -20.68 47.75 7.83
N SER A 22 -20.20 47.36 8.99
CA SER A 22 -19.52 46.09 9.20
C SER A 22 -20.53 44.94 9.08
N ALA A 23 -20.67 44.33 7.89
CA ALA A 23 -21.33 43.06 7.75
C ALA A 23 -20.44 41.99 8.38
N ALA A 24 -20.75 41.57 9.60
CA ALA A 24 -20.18 40.39 10.20
C ALA A 24 -20.64 39.17 9.40
N LEU A 25 -19.78 38.68 8.54
CA LEU A 25 -19.95 37.34 7.93
C LEU A 25 -19.82 36.33 9.06
N ALA A 26 -20.95 35.82 9.54
CA ALA A 26 -21.00 34.66 10.40
C ALA A 26 -20.40 33.49 9.60
N GLN A 27 -19.15 33.14 9.90
CA GLN A 27 -18.60 31.86 9.47
C GLN A 27 -19.38 30.76 10.20
N GLU A 28 -20.22 30.05 9.47
CA GLU A 28 -20.75 28.76 9.93
C GLU A 28 -19.56 27.88 10.31
N PRO A 29 -19.55 27.31 11.53
CA PRO A 29 -18.55 26.32 11.87
C PRO A 29 -18.70 25.14 10.92
N ALA A 30 -17.70 24.97 10.04
CA ALA A 30 -17.60 23.78 9.20
C ALA A 30 -17.72 22.55 10.13
N ALA A 31 -18.81 21.81 9.96
CA ALA A 31 -19.03 20.57 10.67
C ALA A 31 -17.81 19.67 10.40
N GLN A 32 -16.91 19.56 11.40
CA GLN A 32 -15.84 18.59 11.37
C GLN A 32 -16.47 17.22 11.25
N SER A 33 -16.47 16.67 10.03
CA SER A 33 -16.80 15.28 9.79
C SER A 33 -15.92 14.45 10.72
N ALA A 34 -16.52 13.92 11.79
CA ALA A 34 -15.82 13.05 12.71
C ALA A 34 -15.25 11.90 11.91
N ALA A 35 -13.92 11.78 11.89
CA ALA A 35 -13.25 10.63 11.27
C ALA A 35 -13.87 9.34 11.83
N PRO A 36 -14.19 8.35 10.98
CA PRO A 36 -14.81 7.12 11.44
C PRO A 36 -13.92 6.50 12.52
N LYS A 37 -14.51 6.21 13.68
CA LYS A 37 -13.78 5.54 14.78
C LYS A 37 -13.21 4.25 14.23
N ALA A 38 -11.88 4.10 14.33
CA ALA A 38 -11.20 2.87 13.95
C ALA A 38 -11.76 1.72 14.79
N VAL A 39 -12.46 0.81 14.15
CA VAL A 39 -12.96 -0.42 14.79
C VAL A 39 -11.79 -1.39 14.82
N TRP A 40 -11.35 -1.75 16.03
CA TRP A 40 -10.34 -2.78 16.20
C TRP A 40 -10.94 -4.15 15.88
N ILE A 41 -10.46 -4.80 14.82
CA ILE A 41 -10.83 -6.17 14.48
C ILE A 41 -9.64 -7.07 14.81
N ASN A 42 -9.86 -8.09 15.63
CA ASN A 42 -8.81 -9.03 16.00
C ASN A 42 -8.31 -9.80 14.77
N PRO A 43 -6.98 -9.91 14.57
CA PRO A 43 -6.42 -10.76 13.53
C PRO A 43 -6.80 -12.23 13.73
N VAL A 44 -6.92 -12.96 12.62
CA VAL A 44 -7.13 -14.41 12.63
C VAL A 44 -6.02 -15.09 13.43
N LYS A 45 -6.40 -16.04 14.30
CA LYS A 45 -5.49 -16.93 15.03
C LYS A 45 -5.68 -18.35 14.52
N GLY A 46 -4.58 -19.10 14.46
CA GLY A 46 -4.56 -20.45 13.91
C GLY A 46 -4.57 -20.46 12.38
N SER A 47 -5.49 -21.19 11.76
CA SER A 47 -5.54 -21.33 10.31
C SER A 47 -6.36 -20.22 9.67
N ALA A 48 -5.80 -19.55 8.66
CA ALA A 48 -6.48 -18.54 7.85
C ALA A 48 -6.66 -19.04 6.41
N ASP A 49 -7.76 -18.65 5.77
CA ASP A 49 -8.09 -19.05 4.40
C ASP A 49 -7.76 -17.91 3.42
N ILE A 50 -7.06 -18.24 2.35
CA ILE A 50 -6.82 -17.33 1.24
C ILE A 50 -7.19 -17.97 -0.09
N GLN A 51 -7.56 -17.12 -1.05
CA GLN A 51 -7.53 -17.46 -2.48
C GLN A 51 -6.32 -16.80 -3.11
N TYR A 52 -5.74 -17.43 -4.12
CA TYR A 52 -4.66 -16.83 -4.91
C TYR A 52 -4.76 -17.20 -6.37
N LEU A 53 -4.34 -16.29 -7.24
CA LEU A 53 -4.22 -16.56 -8.68
C LEU A 53 -2.93 -17.35 -8.94
N ARG A 54 -2.89 -18.10 -10.04
CA ARG A 54 -1.65 -18.77 -10.45
C ARG A 54 -0.51 -17.78 -10.50
N PRO A 55 0.62 -18.05 -9.83
CA PRO A 55 1.80 -17.20 -9.88
C PRO A 55 2.27 -16.98 -11.31
N VAL A 56 2.70 -15.76 -11.62
CA VAL A 56 3.30 -15.40 -12.90
C VAL A 56 4.77 -15.11 -12.66
N SER A 57 5.65 -15.93 -13.25
CA SER A 57 7.10 -15.78 -13.12
C SER A 57 7.71 -15.30 -14.43
N LYS A 58 8.64 -14.34 -14.36
CA LYS A 58 9.43 -13.83 -15.47
C LYS A 58 10.91 -13.86 -15.09
N ARG A 59 11.77 -14.25 -16.03
CA ARG A 59 13.21 -14.14 -15.85
C ARG A 59 13.67 -12.73 -16.21
N GLU A 60 14.33 -12.08 -15.28
CA GLU A 60 14.91 -10.73 -15.44
C GLU A 60 16.39 -10.78 -15.03
N LYS A 61 17.29 -10.82 -16.01
CA LYS A 61 18.74 -11.00 -15.79
C LYS A 61 19.03 -12.24 -14.91
N ASP A 62 19.57 -12.02 -13.72
CA ASP A 62 19.96 -13.05 -12.77
C ASP A 62 18.88 -13.36 -11.73
N MET A 63 17.65 -12.90 -11.96
CA MET A 63 16.53 -13.07 -11.05
C MET A 63 15.33 -13.71 -11.76
N ILE A 64 14.53 -14.44 -11.01
CA ILE A 64 13.16 -14.78 -11.36
C ILE A 64 12.24 -13.91 -10.53
N VAL A 65 11.48 -13.05 -11.20
CA VAL A 65 10.48 -12.19 -10.57
C VAL A 65 9.14 -12.91 -10.65
N THR A 66 8.63 -13.32 -9.49
CA THR A 66 7.34 -14.04 -9.37
C THR A 66 6.31 -13.13 -8.72
N THR A 67 5.21 -12.87 -9.43
CA THR A 67 4.08 -12.07 -8.95
C THR A 67 2.95 -13.00 -8.53
N ILE A 68 2.47 -12.83 -7.30
CA ILE A 68 1.37 -13.61 -6.72
C ILE A 68 0.30 -12.65 -6.21
N GLN A 69 -0.93 -12.78 -6.73
CA GLN A 69 -2.09 -12.06 -6.21
C GLN A 69 -2.85 -12.95 -5.23
N VAL A 70 -3.16 -12.40 -4.06
CA VAL A 70 -3.85 -13.11 -2.98
C VAL A 70 -5.06 -12.32 -2.52
N LYS A 71 -6.10 -13.03 -2.07
CA LYS A 71 -7.30 -12.46 -1.47
C LYS A 71 -7.56 -13.13 -0.13
N ASN A 72 -7.80 -12.33 0.89
CA ASN A 72 -8.19 -12.86 2.20
C ASN A 72 -9.69 -13.24 2.18
N VAL A 73 -9.98 -14.50 2.35
CA VAL A 73 -11.36 -15.03 2.47
C VAL A 73 -11.68 -15.53 3.88
N SER A 74 -10.80 -15.24 4.85
CA SER A 74 -11.03 -15.53 6.26
C SER A 74 -12.02 -14.56 6.88
N THR A 75 -12.47 -14.87 8.09
CA THR A 75 -13.43 -14.05 8.86
C THR A 75 -12.84 -12.81 9.53
N GLY A 76 -11.51 -12.60 9.42
CA GLY A 76 -10.81 -11.46 10.01
C GLY A 76 -9.52 -11.12 9.28
N PRO A 77 -8.80 -10.08 9.73
CA PRO A 77 -7.53 -9.66 9.16
C PRO A 77 -6.44 -10.73 9.30
N ILE A 78 -5.64 -10.90 8.27
CA ILE A 78 -4.44 -11.76 8.28
C ILE A 78 -3.23 -10.88 8.56
N ALA A 79 -2.65 -11.01 9.75
CA ALA A 79 -1.45 -10.26 10.13
C ALA A 79 -0.21 -10.89 9.52
N ARG A 80 0.61 -10.06 8.83
CA ARG A 80 1.90 -10.45 8.26
C ARG A 80 1.80 -11.72 7.39
N LEU A 81 0.88 -11.72 6.40
CA LEU A 81 0.84 -12.77 5.39
C LEU A 81 2.21 -12.88 4.73
N THR A 82 2.79 -14.07 4.75
CA THR A 82 4.13 -14.39 4.27
C THR A 82 4.05 -15.44 3.18
N ILE A 83 4.77 -15.23 2.08
CA ILE A 83 4.94 -16.21 1.01
C ILE A 83 6.42 -16.49 0.87
N GLU A 84 6.77 -17.76 0.88
CA GLU A 84 8.11 -18.28 0.62
C GLU A 84 8.09 -19.09 -0.67
N GLU A 85 8.98 -18.78 -1.61
CA GLU A 85 9.22 -19.55 -2.82
C GLU A 85 10.48 -20.40 -2.62
N PHE A 86 10.38 -21.67 -2.96
CA PHE A 86 11.50 -22.60 -2.94
C PHE A 86 11.69 -23.17 -4.34
N TRP A 87 12.91 -23.15 -4.82
CA TRP A 87 13.32 -23.81 -6.05
C TRP A 87 14.18 -25.03 -5.73
N TYR A 88 13.90 -26.13 -6.41
CA TYR A 88 14.55 -27.41 -6.20
C TYR A 88 15.28 -27.84 -7.46
N ASP A 89 16.34 -28.63 -7.28
CA ASP A 89 16.99 -29.37 -8.35
C ASP A 89 16.20 -30.65 -8.75
N LYS A 90 16.68 -31.38 -9.76
CA LYS A 90 16.09 -32.64 -10.19
C LYS A 90 16.06 -33.72 -9.12
N ALA A 91 17.02 -33.67 -8.18
CA ALA A 91 17.10 -34.61 -7.06
C ALA A 91 16.16 -34.21 -5.91
N GLY A 92 15.55 -33.02 -5.95
CA GLY A 92 14.64 -32.51 -4.92
C GLY A 92 15.30 -31.72 -3.81
N ASN A 93 16.59 -31.36 -3.96
CA ASN A 93 17.26 -30.50 -3.00
C ASN A 93 16.92 -29.03 -3.27
N PRO A 94 16.66 -28.20 -2.23
CA PRO A 94 16.45 -26.77 -2.41
C PRO A 94 17.76 -26.10 -2.86
N VAL A 95 17.68 -25.25 -3.89
CA VAL A 95 18.86 -24.60 -4.48
C VAL A 95 18.82 -23.08 -4.39
N THR A 96 17.62 -22.48 -4.33
CA THR A 96 17.43 -21.04 -4.15
C THR A 96 15.98 -20.76 -3.77
N GLY A 97 15.66 -19.52 -3.41
CA GLY A 97 14.32 -19.10 -3.06
C GLY A 97 14.27 -17.65 -2.64
N ASP A 98 13.07 -17.16 -2.37
CA ASP A 98 12.83 -15.84 -1.78
C ASP A 98 11.66 -15.90 -0.81
N LYS A 99 11.60 -14.91 0.08
CA LYS A 99 10.57 -14.77 1.10
C LYS A 99 10.11 -13.33 1.20
N GLN A 100 8.82 -13.12 1.04
CA GLN A 100 8.22 -11.80 1.18
C GLN A 100 6.99 -11.85 2.09
N PHE A 101 6.68 -10.71 2.71
CA PHE A 101 5.53 -10.59 3.58
C PHE A 101 4.84 -9.23 3.43
N LEU A 102 3.56 -9.18 3.73
CA LEU A 102 2.80 -7.92 3.80
C LEU A 102 3.12 -7.18 5.11
N LYS A 103 3.52 -5.91 4.97
CA LYS A 103 3.79 -5.03 6.12
C LYS A 103 2.53 -4.64 6.88
N LYS A 104 1.40 -4.56 6.17
CA LYS A 104 0.08 -4.25 6.74
C LYS A 104 -0.76 -5.52 6.81
N PRO A 105 -1.66 -5.64 7.79
CA PRO A 105 -2.62 -6.74 7.79
C PRO A 105 -3.46 -6.72 6.50
N LEU A 106 -3.71 -7.90 5.94
CA LEU A 106 -4.63 -8.08 4.82
C LEU A 106 -6.03 -8.22 5.37
N MET A 107 -6.89 -7.22 5.13
CA MET A 107 -8.24 -7.19 5.67
C MET A 107 -9.13 -8.25 5.00
N GLN A 108 -10.22 -8.66 5.66
CA GLN A 108 -11.20 -9.57 5.08
C GLN A 108 -11.72 -9.04 3.74
N GLY A 109 -11.72 -9.88 2.70
CA GLY A 109 -12.12 -9.54 1.34
C GLY A 109 -11.10 -8.73 0.54
N GLU A 110 -10.05 -8.24 1.18
CA GLU A 110 -8.99 -7.45 0.53
C GLU A 110 -8.10 -8.34 -0.35
N THR A 111 -7.62 -7.74 -1.45
CA THR A 111 -6.65 -8.35 -2.36
C THR A 111 -5.31 -7.64 -2.25
N ALA A 112 -4.22 -8.40 -2.28
CA ALA A 112 -2.87 -7.87 -2.31
C ALA A 112 -2.02 -8.58 -3.35
N THR A 113 -0.98 -7.90 -3.82
CA THR A 113 0.04 -8.46 -4.72
C THR A 113 1.36 -8.55 -3.97
N ILE A 114 1.98 -9.73 -4.01
CA ILE A 114 3.31 -9.99 -3.46
C ILE A 114 4.25 -10.31 -4.61
N VAL A 115 5.43 -9.72 -4.62
CA VAL A 115 6.47 -9.94 -5.62
C VAL A 115 7.68 -10.57 -4.95
N LEU A 116 8.05 -11.74 -5.41
CA LEU A 116 9.25 -12.49 -5.00
C LEU A 116 10.35 -12.27 -6.03
N ASN A 117 11.58 -12.10 -5.57
CA ASN A 117 12.76 -11.87 -6.41
C ASN A 117 13.80 -12.96 -6.10
N THR A 118 13.65 -14.08 -6.76
CA THR A 118 14.48 -15.25 -6.52
C THR A 118 15.73 -15.22 -7.39
N PRO A 119 16.96 -15.27 -6.82
CA PRO A 119 18.19 -15.40 -7.60
C PRO A 119 18.17 -16.66 -8.46
N THR A 120 18.59 -16.56 -9.73
CA THR A 120 18.68 -17.71 -10.61
C THR A 120 19.80 -18.66 -10.18
N ASN A 121 19.54 -19.96 -10.31
CA ASN A 121 20.52 -21.00 -10.09
C ASN A 121 20.47 -21.99 -11.28
N PRO A 122 21.62 -22.41 -11.87
CA PRO A 122 21.62 -23.33 -13.03
C PRO A 122 20.98 -24.70 -12.76
N LYS A 123 20.84 -25.09 -11.49
CA LYS A 123 20.25 -26.37 -11.09
C LYS A 123 18.75 -26.32 -10.89
N MET A 124 18.11 -25.14 -11.06
CA MET A 124 16.64 -24.99 -10.87
C MET A 124 15.88 -25.88 -11.83
N ASP A 125 14.94 -26.67 -11.29
CA ASP A 125 14.07 -27.59 -12.05
C ASP A 125 12.59 -27.29 -11.78
N ARG A 126 12.17 -27.27 -10.51
CA ARG A 126 10.78 -27.01 -10.10
C ARG A 126 10.73 -26.10 -8.89
N ASN A 127 9.58 -25.45 -8.69
CA ASN A 127 9.35 -24.61 -7.52
C ASN A 127 8.11 -25.03 -6.72
N SER A 128 8.05 -24.55 -5.49
CA SER A 128 6.88 -24.61 -4.62
C SER A 128 6.72 -23.34 -3.81
N TYR A 129 5.52 -23.13 -3.30
CA TYR A 129 5.19 -21.97 -2.46
C TYR A 129 4.70 -22.44 -1.11
N LYS A 130 5.17 -21.79 -0.05
CA LYS A 130 4.65 -21.94 1.30
C LYS A 130 4.00 -20.64 1.72
N PHE A 131 2.80 -20.73 2.26
CA PHE A 131 2.03 -19.61 2.79
C PHE A 131 1.93 -19.74 4.30
N SER A 132 2.15 -18.64 5.01
CA SER A 132 2.01 -18.58 6.47
C SER A 132 1.59 -17.17 6.90
N HIS A 133 1.21 -17.00 8.16
CA HIS A 133 0.96 -15.69 8.73
C HIS A 133 1.46 -15.64 10.19
N GLN A 134 1.48 -14.46 10.78
CA GLN A 134 2.06 -14.25 12.11
C GLN A 134 1.46 -15.15 13.21
N ASN A 135 0.19 -15.50 13.11
CA ASN A 135 -0.57 -16.17 14.16
C ASN A 135 -0.91 -17.62 13.83
N GLY A 136 -0.30 -18.20 12.78
CA GLY A 136 -0.55 -19.59 12.40
C GLY A 136 -0.37 -19.90 10.91
N ASP A 137 -1.07 -20.87 10.41
CA ASP A 137 -0.95 -21.40 9.07
C ASP A 137 -1.95 -20.79 8.09
N ILE A 138 -1.66 -20.92 6.80
CA ILE A 138 -2.57 -20.55 5.72
C ILE A 138 -3.06 -21.80 5.00
N LYS A 139 -4.37 -21.82 4.69
CA LYS A 139 -5.00 -22.75 3.74
C LYS A 139 -5.17 -22.05 2.39
N PRO A 140 -4.20 -22.18 1.48
CA PRO A 140 -4.26 -21.49 0.20
C PRO A 140 -5.11 -22.29 -0.80
N LYS A 141 -6.02 -21.59 -1.50
CA LYS A 141 -6.81 -22.15 -2.60
C LYS A 141 -6.52 -21.41 -3.90
N VAL A 142 -6.01 -22.12 -4.91
CA VAL A 142 -5.83 -21.54 -6.23
C VAL A 142 -7.18 -21.30 -6.90
N VAL A 143 -7.34 -20.12 -7.52
CA VAL A 143 -8.52 -19.76 -8.31
C VAL A 143 -8.11 -19.11 -9.62
N THR A 144 -9.02 -19.04 -10.58
CA THR A 144 -8.75 -18.43 -11.88
C THR A 144 -9.06 -16.93 -11.91
N LYS A 145 -9.92 -16.48 -10.99
CA LYS A 145 -10.30 -15.06 -10.79
C LYS A 145 -10.77 -14.83 -9.36
N PHE A 146 -10.73 -13.59 -8.88
CA PHE A 146 -11.33 -13.16 -7.62
C PHE A 146 -12.73 -12.60 -7.80
#